data_eca185ea38a450bd3874d15491bda240
#
_entry.id   eca185ea38a450bd3874d15491bda240
#
_cell.length_a   1.000
_cell.length_b   1.000
_cell.length_c   1.000
_cell.angle_alpha   90.00
_cell.angle_beta   90.00
_cell.angle_gamma   90.00
#
_symmetry.space_group_name_H-M   'P 1'
#
loop_
_entity.id
_entity.type
_entity.pdbx_description
1 polymer ?
#
loop_
_entity_poly.entity_id
_entity_poly.type
_entity_poly.pdbx_seq_one_letter_code
_entity_poly.pdbx_strand_id
1 'polypeptide(L)'
;AHFGVVDGVDVLFNTFAKSMAGIGAFVSGPRWLINLLRYNMRSQLYAKSLPMPMVIGALKRLELIRNHPEFQEKLWENVRALQSSLKEHGFEIGVTNSPVTPVFLKGGIPEATNLVVDLRENHGIFCSMVVYPVIPKGEIILRIIPTAVHTLEDVKVTIEAFKAVREKLETGVY
;
A
#
# COMPACT_ATOMS: atom_id res chain seq x y z
N ALA A 1 -18.02 -4.15 8.99
CA ALA A 1 -16.88 -3.94 8.14
C ALA A 1 -17.27 -3.84 6.67
N HIS A 2 -16.30 -3.55 5.79
CA HIS A 2 -16.51 -3.17 4.39
C HIS A 2 -17.43 -4.12 3.59
N PHE A 3 -17.26 -5.42 3.74
CA PHE A 3 -18.05 -6.44 3.02
C PHE A 3 -19.29 -6.93 3.80
N GLY A 4 -19.55 -6.46 5.00
CA GLY A 4 -20.71 -6.89 5.81
C GLY A 4 -20.66 -8.35 6.33
N VAL A 5 -19.51 -9.01 6.27
CA VAL A 5 -19.37 -10.45 6.60
C VAL A 5 -18.65 -10.73 7.92
N VAL A 6 -18.54 -9.74 8.79
CA VAL A 6 -17.77 -9.86 10.05
C VAL A 6 -18.31 -10.97 10.95
N ASP A 7 -19.63 -11.16 10.99
CA ASP A 7 -20.27 -12.19 11.80
C ASP A 7 -19.94 -13.63 11.36
N GLY A 8 -19.48 -13.80 10.13
CA GLY A 8 -19.00 -15.08 9.60
C GLY A 8 -17.50 -15.31 9.76
N VAL A 9 -16.77 -14.42 10.48
CA VAL A 9 -15.32 -14.51 10.67
C VAL A 9 -15.01 -15.00 12.09
N ASP A 10 -14.48 -16.22 12.21
CA ASP A 10 -14.11 -16.82 13.50
C ASP A 10 -12.81 -16.21 14.05
N VAL A 11 -11.86 -15.86 13.20
CA VAL A 11 -10.55 -15.32 13.58
C VAL A 11 -10.22 -14.10 12.75
N LEU A 12 -9.97 -12.97 13.38
CA LEU A 12 -9.51 -11.76 12.78
C LEU A 12 -8.04 -11.54 13.15
N PHE A 13 -7.18 -11.55 12.13
CA PHE A 13 -5.76 -11.27 12.28
C PHE A 13 -5.40 -9.98 11.53
N ASN A 14 -4.61 -9.12 12.17
CA ASN A 14 -4.06 -7.95 11.50
C ASN A 14 -2.70 -7.56 12.09
N THR A 15 -1.91 -6.80 11.31
CA THR A 15 -0.59 -6.33 11.71
C THR A 15 -0.59 -4.82 11.97
N PHE A 16 0.35 -4.36 12.78
CA PHE A 16 0.58 -2.93 12.99
C PHE A 16 1.53 -2.31 11.95
N ALA A 17 2.04 -3.10 10.99
CA ALA A 17 3.09 -2.69 10.05
C ALA A 17 2.61 -1.81 8.89
N LYS A 18 1.31 -1.60 8.72
CA LYS A 18 0.71 -0.79 7.64
C LYS A 18 0.16 0.53 8.18
N SER A 19 -1.13 0.76 8.13
CA SER A 19 -1.79 2.00 8.59
C SER A 19 -1.51 2.35 10.05
N MET A 20 -1.19 1.37 10.88
CA MET A 20 -0.82 1.60 12.28
C MET A 20 0.66 2.01 12.47
N ALA A 21 1.48 2.04 11.42
CA ALA A 21 2.89 2.46 11.40
C ALA A 21 3.70 1.94 12.62
N GLY A 22 3.59 0.65 12.91
CA GLY A 22 4.19 0.04 14.10
C GLY A 22 4.70 -1.37 13.85
N ILE A 23 5.15 -2.02 14.90
CA ILE A 23 5.62 -3.40 14.91
C ILE A 23 4.63 -4.26 15.68
N GLY A 24 4.46 -5.51 15.26
CA GLY A 24 3.61 -6.49 15.91
C GLY A 24 2.32 -6.75 15.14
N ALA A 25 1.48 -7.56 15.78
CA ALA A 25 0.21 -8.01 15.22
C ALA A 25 -0.76 -8.33 16.35
N PHE A 26 -2.02 -8.50 16.01
CA PHE A 26 -3.02 -8.98 16.94
C PHE A 26 -3.92 -10.04 16.31
N VAL A 27 -4.47 -10.87 17.17
CA VAL A 27 -5.53 -11.84 16.84
C VAL A 27 -6.73 -11.54 17.71
N SER A 28 -7.90 -11.54 17.11
CA SER A 28 -9.20 -11.38 17.79
C SER A 28 -10.14 -12.50 17.36
N GLY A 29 -10.94 -12.98 18.29
CA GLY A 29 -11.91 -14.07 18.08
C GLY A 29 -12.59 -14.49 19.37
N PRO A 30 -13.32 -15.62 19.38
CA PRO A 30 -13.97 -16.13 20.56
C PRO A 30 -13.01 -16.34 21.74
N ARG A 31 -13.47 -16.10 22.97
CA ARG A 31 -12.63 -16.16 24.17
C ARG A 31 -11.90 -17.50 24.32
N TRP A 32 -12.58 -18.61 24.03
CA TRP A 32 -11.98 -19.93 24.12
C TRP A 32 -10.80 -20.11 23.18
N LEU A 33 -10.90 -19.60 21.95
CA LEU A 33 -9.83 -19.64 20.94
C LEU A 33 -8.65 -18.77 21.36
N ILE A 34 -8.90 -17.55 21.82
CA ILE A 34 -7.82 -16.66 22.27
C ILE A 34 -7.08 -17.25 23.48
N ASN A 35 -7.80 -17.90 24.40
CA ASN A 35 -7.19 -18.61 25.53
C ASN A 35 -6.36 -19.81 25.03
N LEU A 36 -6.89 -20.61 24.09
CA LEU A 36 -6.14 -21.70 23.48
C LEU A 36 -4.80 -21.21 22.88
N LEU A 37 -4.87 -20.13 22.09
CA LEU A 37 -3.67 -19.53 21.47
C LEU A 37 -2.65 -19.04 22.52
N ARG A 38 -3.11 -18.40 23.60
CA ARG A 38 -2.23 -17.92 24.67
C ARG A 38 -1.39 -19.02 25.32
N TYR A 39 -1.95 -20.21 25.47
CA TYR A 39 -1.28 -21.32 26.17
C TYR A 39 -0.57 -22.29 25.22
N ASN A 40 -0.88 -22.30 23.92
CA ASN A 40 -0.37 -23.27 22.97
C ASN A 40 0.47 -22.68 21.85
N MET A 41 0.38 -21.38 21.58
CA MET A 41 1.12 -20.76 20.49
C MET A 41 2.57 -20.49 20.91
N ARG A 42 3.51 -21.28 20.38
CA ARG A 42 4.93 -21.21 20.73
C ARG A 42 5.54 -19.82 20.48
N SER A 43 5.18 -19.18 19.41
CA SER A 43 5.62 -17.80 19.10
C SER A 43 5.13 -16.78 20.13
N GLN A 44 4.00 -17.02 20.80
CA GLN A 44 3.52 -16.20 21.91
C GLN A 44 4.26 -16.52 23.22
N LEU A 45 4.47 -17.80 23.51
CA LEU A 45 5.08 -18.25 24.77
C LEU A 45 6.57 -17.89 24.86
N TYR A 46 7.29 -18.02 23.76
CA TYR A 46 8.75 -17.84 23.74
C TYR A 46 9.22 -16.50 23.15
N ALA A 47 8.30 -15.68 22.63
CA ALA A 47 8.59 -14.31 22.21
C ALA A 47 8.50 -13.35 23.39
N LYS A 48 9.21 -12.23 23.29
CA LYS A 48 9.03 -11.12 24.23
C LYS A 48 7.77 -10.33 23.88
N SER A 49 7.15 -9.75 24.91
CA SER A 49 6.01 -8.83 24.73
C SER A 49 6.42 -7.60 23.92
N LEU A 50 5.45 -6.97 23.26
CA LEU A 50 5.68 -5.69 22.61
C LEU A 50 6.16 -4.66 23.64
N PRO A 51 7.18 -3.85 23.32
CA PRO A 51 7.62 -2.77 24.18
C PRO A 51 6.48 -1.79 24.47
N MET A 52 6.37 -1.32 25.71
CA MET A 52 5.28 -0.41 26.13
C MET A 52 5.11 0.84 25.26
N PRO A 53 6.19 1.51 24.79
CA PRO A 53 6.05 2.64 23.87
C PRO A 53 5.32 2.27 22.57
N MET A 54 5.50 1.06 22.05
CA MET A 54 4.81 0.59 20.86
C MET A 54 3.32 0.38 21.11
N VAL A 55 2.96 -0.14 22.28
CA VAL A 55 1.57 -0.35 22.69
C VAL A 55 0.86 1.00 22.86
N ILE A 56 1.47 1.94 23.58
CA ILE A 56 0.92 3.29 23.77
C ILE A 56 0.77 3.99 22.42
N GLY A 57 1.78 3.91 21.56
CA GLY A 57 1.73 4.46 20.20
C GLY A 57 0.62 3.86 19.35
N ALA A 58 0.37 2.54 19.44
CA ALA A 58 -0.72 1.88 18.73
C ALA A 58 -2.09 2.36 19.22
N LEU A 59 -2.28 2.50 20.54
CA LEU A 59 -3.52 3.04 21.13
C LEU A 59 -3.78 4.48 20.65
N LYS A 60 -2.76 5.33 20.63
CA LYS A 60 -2.90 6.71 20.15
C LYS A 60 -3.24 6.78 18.66
N ARG A 61 -2.62 5.95 17.83
CA ARG A 61 -2.95 5.87 16.39
C ARG A 61 -4.38 5.37 16.18
N LEU A 62 -4.83 4.41 16.97
CA LEU A 62 -6.22 3.95 16.91
C LEU A 62 -7.21 5.07 17.28
N GLU A 63 -6.90 5.85 18.31
CA GLU A 63 -7.68 7.05 18.69
C GLU A 63 -7.74 8.06 17.53
N LEU A 64 -6.58 8.37 16.92
CA LEU A 64 -6.50 9.29 15.79
C LEU A 64 -7.33 8.79 14.60
N ILE A 65 -7.20 7.53 14.21
CA ILE A 65 -7.96 6.95 13.09
C ILE A 65 -9.47 7.01 13.35
N ARG A 66 -9.92 6.80 14.59
CA ARG A 66 -11.34 6.85 14.95
C ARG A 66 -11.91 8.27 14.98
N ASN A 67 -11.14 9.23 15.45
CA ASN A 67 -11.62 10.58 15.71
C ASN A 67 -11.37 11.57 14.56
N HIS A 68 -10.59 11.15 13.55
CA HIS A 68 -10.18 12.00 12.43
C HIS A 68 -10.51 11.35 11.07
N PRO A 69 -11.80 11.22 10.71
CA PRO A 69 -12.22 10.66 9.42
C PRO A 69 -11.69 11.46 8.22
N GLU A 70 -11.38 12.74 8.40
CA GLU A 70 -10.82 13.64 7.39
C GLU A 70 -9.50 13.11 6.78
N PHE A 71 -8.71 12.32 7.52
CA PHE A 71 -7.50 11.70 6.98
C PHE A 71 -7.85 10.68 5.89
N GLN A 72 -8.90 9.90 6.10
CA GLN A 72 -9.36 8.93 5.12
C GLN A 72 -10.03 9.62 3.93
N GLU A 73 -10.80 10.66 4.16
CA GLU A 73 -11.46 11.46 3.12
C GLU A 73 -10.41 12.08 2.19
N LYS A 74 -9.38 12.70 2.77
CA LYS A 74 -8.26 13.29 2.01
C LYS A 74 -7.46 12.26 1.25
N LEU A 75 -7.20 11.09 1.83
CA LEU A 75 -6.57 9.98 1.13
C LEU A 75 -7.36 9.60 -0.12
N TRP A 76 -8.68 9.41 0.01
CA TRP A 76 -9.53 9.01 -1.11
C TRP A 76 -9.71 10.12 -2.16
N GLU A 77 -9.64 11.37 -1.79
CA GLU A 77 -9.56 12.50 -2.73
C GLU A 77 -8.34 12.36 -3.65
N ASN A 78 -7.15 12.19 -3.04
CA ASN A 78 -5.90 12.02 -3.77
C ASN A 78 -5.90 10.74 -4.63
N VAL A 79 -6.43 9.63 -4.10
CA VAL A 79 -6.54 8.35 -4.83
C VAL A 79 -7.43 8.50 -6.06
N ARG A 80 -8.61 9.09 -5.92
CA ARG A 80 -9.53 9.30 -7.04
C ARG A 80 -8.92 10.20 -8.11
N ALA A 81 -8.30 11.31 -7.72
CA ALA A 81 -7.61 12.21 -8.63
C ALA A 81 -6.49 11.49 -9.40
N LEU A 82 -5.65 10.72 -8.71
CA LEU A 82 -4.57 9.96 -9.31
C LEU A 82 -5.08 8.89 -10.29
N GLN A 83 -6.05 8.08 -9.86
CA GLN A 83 -6.58 6.98 -10.69
C GLN A 83 -7.33 7.50 -11.92
N SER A 84 -8.13 8.57 -11.78
CA SER A 84 -8.81 9.20 -12.91
C SER A 84 -7.80 9.75 -13.92
N SER A 85 -6.82 10.51 -13.42
CA SER A 85 -5.82 11.13 -14.29
C SER A 85 -4.93 10.10 -15.00
N LEU A 86 -4.53 9.01 -14.33
CA LEU A 86 -3.80 7.91 -14.98
C LEU A 86 -4.61 7.31 -16.14
N LYS A 87 -5.91 7.02 -15.92
CA LYS A 87 -6.80 6.49 -16.98
C LYS A 87 -6.97 7.45 -18.13
N GLU A 88 -7.20 8.74 -17.85
CA GLU A 88 -7.33 9.80 -18.86
C GLU A 88 -6.08 9.92 -19.76
N HIS A 89 -4.91 9.64 -19.21
CA HIS A 89 -3.65 9.62 -19.96
C HIS A 89 -3.28 8.24 -20.52
N GLY A 90 -4.25 7.30 -20.55
CA GLY A 90 -4.10 6.00 -21.20
C GLY A 90 -3.21 4.99 -20.43
N PHE A 91 -3.02 5.18 -19.13
CA PHE A 91 -2.36 4.16 -18.31
C PHE A 91 -3.34 3.06 -17.92
N GLU A 92 -2.90 1.81 -18.08
CA GLU A 92 -3.64 0.65 -17.58
C GLU A 92 -3.39 0.52 -16.08
N ILE A 93 -4.46 0.57 -15.29
CA ILE A 93 -4.40 0.41 -13.83
C ILE A 93 -5.28 -0.74 -13.33
N GLY A 94 -5.85 -1.52 -14.24
CA GLY A 94 -6.77 -2.61 -13.91
C GLY A 94 -8.05 -2.15 -13.21
N VAL A 95 -8.72 -3.10 -12.59
CA VAL A 95 -9.88 -2.84 -11.74
C VAL A 95 -9.40 -2.73 -10.30
N THR A 96 -9.36 -1.53 -9.76
CA THR A 96 -8.95 -1.29 -8.37
C THR A 96 -9.91 -0.34 -7.65
N ASN A 97 -10.27 -0.69 -6.42
CA ASN A 97 -10.98 0.13 -5.44
C ASN A 97 -10.16 0.28 -4.15
N SER A 98 -8.85 0.23 -4.29
CA SER A 98 -7.86 0.33 -3.22
C SER A 98 -7.07 1.63 -3.33
N PRO A 99 -6.55 2.18 -2.23
CA PRO A 99 -5.56 3.27 -2.28
C PRO A 99 -4.27 2.89 -3.00
N VAL A 100 -3.92 1.62 -3.03
CA VAL A 100 -2.77 1.13 -3.80
C VAL A 100 -3.17 1.05 -5.27
N THR A 101 -2.54 1.86 -6.09
CA THR A 101 -2.84 1.94 -7.53
C THR A 101 -1.72 1.24 -8.32
N PRO A 102 -2.01 0.10 -8.97
CA PRO A 102 -1.06 -0.52 -9.88
C PRO A 102 -1.06 0.22 -11.22
N VAL A 103 0.12 0.39 -11.82
CA VAL A 103 0.25 0.84 -13.22
C VAL A 103 0.97 -0.26 -13.98
N PHE A 104 0.30 -0.81 -14.99
CA PHE A 104 0.80 -1.90 -15.81
C PHE A 104 1.59 -1.36 -16.99
N LEU A 105 2.82 -1.84 -17.16
CA LEU A 105 3.71 -1.51 -18.26
C LEU A 105 4.31 -2.79 -18.84
N LYS A 106 4.90 -2.70 -20.02
CA LYS A 106 5.63 -3.81 -20.66
C LYS A 106 7.12 -3.61 -20.51
N GLY A 107 7.85 -4.70 -20.25
CA GLY A 107 9.30 -4.71 -20.08
C GLY A 107 9.78 -5.79 -19.13
N GLY A 108 11.08 -5.84 -18.91
CA GLY A 108 11.71 -6.76 -17.97
C GLY A 108 12.31 -6.06 -16.75
N ILE A 109 13.16 -6.79 -16.04
CA ILE A 109 13.80 -6.28 -14.82
C ILE A 109 14.74 -5.09 -15.09
N PRO A 110 15.57 -5.09 -16.15
CA PRO A 110 16.44 -3.95 -16.45
C PRO A 110 15.64 -2.66 -16.69
N GLU A 111 14.62 -2.72 -17.55
CA GLU A 111 13.76 -1.59 -17.90
C GLU A 111 13.02 -1.08 -16.65
N ALA A 112 12.46 -1.99 -15.85
CA ALA A 112 11.78 -1.64 -14.61
C ALA A 112 12.71 -0.95 -13.60
N THR A 113 13.96 -1.40 -13.50
CA THR A 113 14.97 -0.82 -12.60
C THR A 113 15.33 0.60 -13.05
N ASN A 114 15.65 0.78 -14.34
CA ASN A 114 16.01 2.10 -14.89
C ASN A 114 14.84 3.08 -14.74
N LEU A 115 13.62 2.65 -15.01
CA LEU A 115 12.42 3.45 -14.88
C LEU A 115 12.18 3.92 -13.44
N VAL A 116 12.32 3.03 -12.44
CA VAL A 116 12.15 3.40 -11.03
C VAL A 116 13.26 4.33 -10.55
N VAL A 117 14.49 4.13 -11.02
CA VAL A 117 15.61 5.04 -10.73
C VAL A 117 15.35 6.42 -11.33
N ASP A 118 14.90 6.49 -12.58
CA ASP A 118 14.57 7.76 -13.26
C ASP A 118 13.44 8.51 -12.54
N LEU A 119 12.35 7.79 -12.18
CA LEU A 119 11.26 8.38 -11.38
C LEU A 119 11.77 8.99 -10.07
N ARG A 120 12.68 8.30 -9.38
CA ARG A 120 13.21 8.76 -8.11
C ARG A 120 14.19 9.92 -8.26
N GLU A 121 15.20 9.78 -9.13
CA GLU A 121 16.33 10.71 -9.19
C GLU A 121 15.99 12.00 -9.98
N ASN A 122 15.17 11.89 -11.03
CA ASN A 122 14.87 13.00 -11.92
C ASN A 122 13.49 13.61 -11.72
N HIS A 123 12.55 12.85 -11.12
CA HIS A 123 11.18 13.31 -10.93
C HIS A 123 10.76 13.39 -9.46
N GLY A 124 11.58 12.90 -8.51
CA GLY A 124 11.25 12.90 -7.07
C GLY A 124 10.12 11.96 -6.69
N ILE A 125 9.80 10.97 -7.54
CA ILE A 125 8.70 10.02 -7.32
C ILE A 125 9.24 8.71 -6.77
N PHE A 126 8.86 8.38 -5.54
CA PHE A 126 9.18 7.08 -4.95
C PHE A 126 8.00 6.12 -5.12
N CYS A 127 8.19 5.06 -5.90
CA CYS A 127 7.24 3.98 -6.04
C CYS A 127 7.95 2.62 -6.00
N SER A 128 7.20 1.55 -5.75
CA SER A 128 7.74 0.19 -5.78
C SER A 128 7.37 -0.49 -7.09
N MET A 129 8.29 -1.32 -7.60
CA MET A 129 8.04 -2.16 -8.77
C MET A 129 7.75 -3.61 -8.38
N VAL A 130 6.97 -4.29 -9.22
CA VAL A 130 6.75 -5.73 -9.19
C VAL A 130 7.07 -6.27 -10.56
N VAL A 131 7.91 -7.31 -10.60
CA VAL A 131 8.39 -7.95 -11.82
C VAL A 131 8.41 -9.47 -11.64
N TYR A 132 8.78 -10.20 -12.68
CA TYR A 132 9.04 -11.63 -12.57
C TYR A 132 9.99 -11.93 -11.39
N PRO A 133 9.77 -13.00 -10.58
CA PRO A 133 8.79 -14.10 -10.77
C PRO A 133 7.40 -13.85 -10.15
N VAL A 134 7.12 -12.69 -9.60
CA VAL A 134 5.85 -12.38 -8.92
C VAL A 134 4.71 -12.22 -9.93
N ILE A 135 5.05 -11.70 -11.11
CA ILE A 135 4.15 -11.54 -12.26
C ILE A 135 4.81 -12.17 -13.50
N PRO A 136 4.07 -12.38 -14.62
CA PRO A 136 4.62 -12.95 -15.84
C PRO A 136 5.83 -12.15 -16.38
N LYS A 137 6.73 -12.87 -17.11
CA LYS A 137 7.84 -12.23 -17.80
C LYS A 137 7.32 -11.25 -18.86
N GLY A 138 8.01 -10.11 -18.99
CA GLY A 138 7.65 -9.07 -19.94
C GLY A 138 6.61 -8.09 -19.42
N GLU A 139 6.24 -8.21 -18.16
CA GLU A 139 5.33 -7.28 -17.48
C GLU A 139 6.04 -6.56 -16.32
N ILE A 140 5.66 -5.32 -16.12
CA ILE A 140 6.07 -4.47 -15.00
C ILE A 140 4.81 -3.92 -14.35
N ILE A 141 4.73 -3.97 -13.03
CA ILE A 141 3.70 -3.24 -12.28
C ILE A 141 4.42 -2.23 -11.39
N LEU A 142 4.13 -0.95 -11.57
CA LEU A 142 4.48 0.07 -10.60
C LEU A 142 3.34 0.22 -9.60
N ARG A 143 3.65 0.16 -8.30
CA ARG A 143 2.65 0.39 -7.25
C ARG A 143 2.80 1.79 -6.71
N ILE A 144 1.80 2.62 -6.95
CA ILE A 144 1.71 3.97 -6.41
C ILE A 144 0.84 3.94 -5.17
N ILE A 145 1.32 4.53 -4.09
CA ILE A 145 0.64 4.51 -2.79
C ILE A 145 0.55 5.96 -2.28
N PRO A 146 -0.47 6.72 -2.70
CA PRO A 146 -0.69 8.04 -2.17
C PRO A 146 -1.06 7.98 -0.68
N THR A 147 -0.83 9.07 0.02
CA THR A 147 -1.19 9.24 1.42
C THR A 147 -2.05 10.50 1.61
N ALA A 148 -2.61 10.67 2.79
CA ALA A 148 -3.42 11.85 3.10
C ALA A 148 -2.62 13.17 3.13
N VAL A 149 -1.28 13.10 3.21
CA VAL A 149 -0.42 14.31 3.22
C VAL A 149 -0.04 14.78 1.82
N HIS A 150 -0.25 13.96 0.79
CA HIS A 150 -0.07 14.40 -0.60
C HIS A 150 -1.14 15.42 -0.99
N THR A 151 -0.82 16.20 -2.01
CA THR A 151 -1.67 17.23 -2.57
C THR A 151 -2.12 16.88 -3.99
N LEU A 152 -3.09 17.60 -4.54
CA LEU A 152 -3.47 17.47 -5.94
C LEU A 152 -2.36 17.93 -6.89
N GLU A 153 -1.45 18.80 -6.42
CA GLU A 153 -0.26 19.17 -7.20
C GLU A 153 0.73 18.01 -7.30
N ASP A 154 0.93 17.25 -6.22
CA ASP A 154 1.75 16.03 -6.26
C ASP A 154 1.17 15.00 -7.25
N VAL A 155 -0.16 14.93 -7.36
CA VAL A 155 -0.80 14.08 -8.37
C VAL A 155 -0.42 14.52 -9.79
N LYS A 156 -0.50 15.82 -10.10
CA LYS A 156 -0.12 16.36 -11.42
C LYS A 156 1.34 16.07 -11.75
N VAL A 157 2.24 16.37 -10.81
CA VAL A 157 3.68 16.08 -10.96
C VAL A 157 3.90 14.60 -11.23
N THR A 158 3.19 13.73 -10.51
CA THR A 158 3.26 12.28 -10.72
C THR A 158 2.82 11.88 -12.13
N ILE A 159 1.72 12.42 -12.64
CA ILE A 159 1.23 12.12 -13.99
C ILE A 159 2.25 12.53 -15.06
N GLU A 160 2.81 13.74 -14.97
CA GLU A 160 3.82 14.19 -15.94
C GLU A 160 5.08 13.32 -15.89
N ALA A 161 5.53 12.94 -14.70
CA ALA A 161 6.65 12.00 -14.54
C ALA A 161 6.35 10.64 -15.20
N PHE A 162 5.17 10.09 -14.98
CA PHE A 162 4.76 8.82 -15.57
C PHE A 162 4.66 8.87 -17.10
N LYS A 163 4.21 9.96 -17.66
CA LYS A 163 4.22 10.19 -19.14
C LYS A 163 5.64 10.17 -19.68
N ALA A 164 6.55 10.91 -19.05
CA ALA A 164 7.94 10.99 -19.47
C ALA A 164 8.66 9.62 -19.42
N VAL A 165 8.49 8.87 -18.34
CA VAL A 165 9.14 7.55 -18.23
C VAL A 165 8.50 6.51 -19.15
N ARG A 166 7.20 6.58 -19.43
CA ARG A 166 6.55 5.72 -20.41
C ARG A 166 7.10 5.96 -21.81
N GLU A 167 7.25 7.22 -22.23
CA GLU A 167 7.83 7.58 -23.52
C GLU A 167 9.25 7.01 -23.67
N LYS A 168 10.10 7.14 -22.64
CA LYS A 168 11.45 6.57 -22.63
C LYS A 168 11.44 5.04 -22.72
N LEU A 169 10.49 4.39 -22.05
CA LEU A 169 10.33 2.94 -22.10
C LEU A 169 9.92 2.47 -23.50
N GLU A 170 8.95 3.13 -24.12
CA GLU A 170 8.42 2.81 -25.45
C GLU A 170 9.44 3.08 -26.56
N THR A 171 10.32 4.05 -26.38
CA THR A 171 11.42 4.40 -27.33
C THR A 171 12.70 3.60 -27.09
N GLY A 172 12.73 2.72 -26.10
CA GLY A 172 13.89 1.86 -25.82
C GLY A 172 15.09 2.59 -25.23
N VAL A 173 14.87 3.66 -24.49
CA VAL A 173 15.92 4.39 -23.76
C VAL A 173 16.37 3.65 -22.51
N TYR A 174 15.51 2.80 -21.93
CA TYR A 174 15.81 2.01 -20.75
C TYR A 174 16.37 0.63 -21.06
#